data_bbe3f6972ae058c8c43cdca3f2b04493
#
_entry.id   bbe3f6972ae058c8c43cdca3f2b04493
#
_cell.length_a   1.000
_cell.length_b   1.000
_cell.length_c   1.000
_cell.angle_alpha   90.00
_cell.angle_beta   90.00
_cell.angle_gamma   90.00
#
_symmetry.space_group_name_H-M   'P 1'
#
loop_
_entity.id
_entity.type
_entity.pdbx_description
1 polymer ?
#
loop_
_entity_poly.entity_id
_entity_poly.type
_entity_poly.pdbx_seq_one_letter_code
_entity_poly.pdbx_strand_id
1 'polypeptide(L)'
;MAEAKVFTLRPSLLQIACLNSFPGGVSTSRGDMFASEIGQAPPVQGAEVKLIQTGMEREYGKYTHQIKMPVNGVIQRVVNQYSANGTMGLRYQIPTTVIFQDMDYGGGSLRDKRPARFGVVHIPIYSLNHHVLGFDFVRTPAARSLQNGIAIPKDTVLARSPSIDNNGDYRYGKNANILLGSFPEVRQDGVVLRRGYAEASKFKGYGEMTIQFDGDEVPLNLYGDDKNYKIFPDIGEEIRPDGVVFATRRLIPGLYPIQLSRRALQQYMDTDDGKIAKEENARVVSVEVIYAPKGKPTTPVGMDAQPRQYLERQRQYYQELRSAYDEIRQRHGSNFVLSPEFQNLLVRGEMNLIDHGRDRQRITFVESGSPLSEWTVKITYSYDITPTIGHKLADQNGGKGVVVDVWDDDRMPVDADGNVADIIMDGGSIVNRLNPSRTFEIDINASFARTRKTIIESIKMDGSRENYLKMFNWLLEAYDIVSPRFADIVRRVDPFKHIQS
;
A
#
# COMPACT_ATOMS: atom_id res chain seq x y z
N MET A 1 26.06 -6.23 -40.35
CA MET A 1 24.94 -5.50 -39.71
C MET A 1 25.43 -5.07 -38.33
N ALA A 2 25.51 -3.79 -38.05
CA ALA A 2 25.88 -3.33 -36.71
C ALA A 2 24.74 -3.67 -35.77
N GLU A 3 25.05 -4.40 -34.69
CA GLU A 3 24.11 -4.63 -33.62
C GLU A 3 23.61 -3.30 -33.08
N ALA A 4 22.31 -3.06 -33.16
CA ALA A 4 21.70 -1.89 -32.56
C ALA A 4 21.97 -1.93 -31.06
N LYS A 5 22.79 -1.02 -30.54
CA LYS A 5 22.98 -0.87 -29.11
C LYS A 5 21.65 -0.52 -28.49
N VAL A 6 21.08 -1.44 -27.74
CA VAL A 6 19.89 -1.19 -26.93
C VAL A 6 20.32 -0.32 -25.76
N PHE A 7 19.90 0.93 -25.77
CA PHE A 7 20.08 1.83 -24.63
C PHE A 7 19.03 1.48 -23.56
N THR A 8 19.50 1.04 -22.42
CA THR A 8 18.63 0.86 -21.26
C THR A 8 18.50 2.20 -20.55
N LEU A 9 17.32 2.80 -20.60
CA LEU A 9 17.01 3.99 -19.82
C LEU A 9 16.96 3.60 -18.34
N ARG A 10 17.75 4.30 -17.53
CA ARG A 10 17.69 4.14 -16.08
C ARG A 10 16.64 5.10 -15.52
N PRO A 11 15.82 4.68 -14.53
CA PRO A 11 14.87 5.56 -13.88
C PRO A 11 15.62 6.74 -13.26
N SER A 12 15.15 7.92 -13.54
CA SER A 12 15.67 9.18 -12.99
C SER A 12 14.49 10.11 -12.74
N LEU A 13 14.74 11.20 -12.01
CA LEU A 13 13.73 12.23 -11.77
C LEU A 13 13.17 12.78 -13.10
N LEU A 14 14.04 12.98 -14.11
CA LEU A 14 13.63 13.44 -15.43
C LEU A 14 12.76 12.42 -16.16
N GLN A 15 12.99 11.12 -15.98
CA GLN A 15 12.11 10.09 -16.55
C GLN A 15 10.72 10.11 -15.94
N ILE A 16 10.58 10.47 -14.67
CA ILE A 16 9.27 10.66 -14.04
C ILE A 16 8.51 11.80 -14.75
N ALA A 17 9.19 12.87 -15.12
CA ALA A 17 8.58 13.97 -15.89
C ALA A 17 8.03 13.50 -17.25
N CYS A 18 8.58 12.44 -17.84
CA CYS A 18 8.07 11.83 -19.08
C CYS A 18 6.73 11.08 -18.91
N LEU A 19 6.22 10.93 -17.69
CA LEU A 19 4.84 10.51 -17.46
C LEU A 19 3.84 11.62 -17.83
N ASN A 20 4.25 12.86 -17.97
CA ASN A 20 3.42 13.93 -18.49
C ASN A 20 3.12 13.70 -19.98
N SER A 21 1.84 13.77 -20.36
CA SER A 21 1.40 13.57 -21.74
C SER A 21 1.78 14.73 -22.67
N PHE A 22 2.05 15.91 -22.13
CA PHE A 22 2.35 17.15 -22.89
C PHE A 22 3.64 17.83 -22.38
N PRO A 23 4.78 17.16 -22.38
CA PRO A 23 6.00 17.69 -21.77
C PRO A 23 6.52 18.97 -22.48
N GLY A 24 6.20 19.16 -23.76
CA GLY A 24 6.57 20.35 -24.50
C GLY A 24 5.82 21.63 -24.11
N GLY A 25 4.70 21.51 -23.40
CA GLY A 25 3.93 22.63 -22.89
C GLY A 25 4.14 22.95 -21.40
N VAL A 26 5.14 22.32 -20.78
CA VAL A 26 5.47 22.47 -19.36
C VAL A 26 6.86 23.06 -19.22
N SER A 27 7.04 24.06 -18.35
CA SER A 27 8.37 24.54 -18.01
C SER A 27 9.17 23.49 -17.25
N THR A 28 10.50 23.53 -17.32
CA THR A 28 11.37 22.58 -16.61
C THR A 28 11.08 22.54 -15.12
N SER A 29 10.87 23.70 -14.48
CA SER A 29 10.53 23.76 -13.05
C SER A 29 9.20 23.10 -12.72
N ARG A 30 8.21 23.15 -13.61
CA ARG A 30 6.94 22.46 -13.45
C ARG A 30 7.09 20.94 -13.62
N GLY A 31 7.92 20.51 -14.55
CA GLY A 31 8.28 19.09 -14.70
C GLY A 31 8.95 18.52 -13.45
N ASP A 32 9.85 19.27 -12.83
CA ASP A 32 10.51 18.89 -11.56
C ASP A 32 9.52 18.86 -10.39
N MET A 33 8.58 19.81 -10.33
CA MET A 33 7.50 19.80 -9.33
C MET A 33 6.63 18.54 -9.45
N PHE A 34 6.20 18.21 -10.66
CA PHE A 34 5.42 17.00 -10.91
C PHE A 34 6.19 15.73 -10.49
N ALA A 35 7.45 15.62 -10.83
CA ALA A 35 8.26 14.48 -10.43
C ALA A 35 8.39 14.35 -8.91
N SER A 36 8.51 15.47 -8.20
CA SER A 36 8.54 15.50 -6.73
C SER A 36 7.19 15.13 -6.12
N GLU A 37 6.10 15.62 -6.70
CA GLU A 37 4.73 15.36 -6.24
C GLU A 37 4.35 13.89 -6.38
N ILE A 38 4.73 13.21 -7.48
CA ILE A 38 4.54 11.74 -7.61
C ILE A 38 5.26 10.98 -6.51
N GLY A 39 6.49 11.39 -6.15
CA GLY A 39 7.25 10.75 -5.08
C GLY A 39 6.61 10.89 -3.70
N GLN A 40 5.83 11.95 -3.48
CA GLN A 40 5.18 12.25 -2.21
C GLN A 40 3.72 11.84 -2.15
N ALA A 41 3.04 11.75 -3.29
CA ALA A 41 1.62 11.42 -3.34
C ALA A 41 1.35 10.00 -2.85
N PRO A 42 0.39 9.81 -1.93
CA PRO A 42 -0.03 8.46 -1.55
C PRO A 42 -0.77 7.79 -2.71
N PRO A 43 -0.66 6.47 -2.85
CA PRO A 43 -1.47 5.71 -3.79
C PRO A 43 -2.96 5.86 -3.50
N VAL A 44 -3.71 6.39 -4.46
CA VAL A 44 -5.16 6.53 -4.37
C VAL A 44 -5.83 5.18 -4.57
N GLN A 45 -6.84 4.89 -3.78
CA GLN A 45 -7.65 3.68 -3.95
C GLN A 45 -8.40 3.73 -5.29
N GLY A 46 -8.32 2.63 -6.06
CA GLY A 46 -8.93 2.58 -7.37
C GLY A 46 -8.35 3.60 -8.36
N ALA A 47 -7.01 3.79 -8.33
CA ALA A 47 -6.32 4.62 -9.31
C ALA A 47 -6.66 4.21 -10.75
N GLU A 48 -6.86 5.18 -11.61
CA GLU A 48 -7.36 5.00 -12.98
C GLU A 48 -6.25 5.08 -14.02
N VAL A 49 -6.51 4.48 -15.17
CA VAL A 49 -5.67 4.64 -16.35
C VAL A 49 -5.80 6.07 -16.84
N LYS A 50 -4.66 6.70 -17.13
CA LYS A 50 -4.68 7.98 -17.83
C LYS A 50 -5.36 7.85 -19.18
N LEU A 51 -6.13 8.85 -19.56
CA LEU A 51 -6.78 8.91 -20.87
C LEU A 51 -5.72 8.98 -21.99
N ILE A 52 -4.65 9.74 -21.79
CA ILE A 52 -3.52 9.82 -22.72
C ILE A 52 -2.27 9.23 -22.04
N GLN A 53 -1.91 8.01 -22.47
CA GLN A 53 -0.74 7.30 -21.96
C GLN A 53 0.51 7.67 -22.76
N THR A 54 1.65 7.74 -22.08
CA THR A 54 2.94 8.04 -22.70
C THR A 54 3.74 6.78 -23.04
N GLY A 55 3.35 5.62 -22.49
CA GLY A 55 4.12 4.38 -22.51
C GLY A 55 5.19 4.30 -21.41
N MET A 56 5.49 5.42 -20.76
CA MET A 56 6.44 5.45 -19.64
C MET A 56 5.83 4.89 -18.35
N GLU A 57 4.52 4.79 -18.27
CA GLU A 57 3.80 4.18 -17.15
C GLU A 57 4.27 2.75 -16.89
N ARG A 58 4.51 1.99 -17.96
CA ARG A 58 5.03 0.62 -17.88
C ARG A 58 6.49 0.57 -17.43
N GLU A 59 7.32 1.44 -17.98
CA GLU A 59 8.72 1.53 -17.57
C GLU A 59 8.86 1.97 -16.11
N TYR A 60 8.11 2.98 -15.70
CA TYR A 60 8.09 3.44 -14.32
C TYR A 60 7.55 2.37 -13.36
N GLY A 61 6.48 1.66 -13.75
CA GLY A 61 5.90 0.57 -12.98
C GLY A 61 6.89 -0.54 -12.63
N LYS A 62 7.92 -0.79 -13.46
CA LYS A 62 8.95 -1.81 -13.18
C LYS A 62 9.80 -1.50 -11.95
N TYR A 63 9.92 -0.23 -11.57
CA TYR A 63 10.86 0.23 -10.54
C TYR A 63 10.19 0.72 -9.27
N THR A 64 8.85 0.77 -9.22
CA THR A 64 8.10 1.34 -8.09
C THR A 64 7.32 0.27 -7.34
N HIS A 65 7.32 0.36 -6.02
CA HIS A 65 6.40 -0.29 -5.09
C HIS A 65 6.02 -1.75 -5.44
N GLN A 66 7.01 -2.57 -5.79
CA GLN A 66 6.83 -3.98 -6.10
C GLN A 66 7.80 -4.84 -5.29
N ILE A 67 7.32 -5.96 -4.79
CA ILE A 67 8.14 -7.01 -4.21
C ILE A 67 8.37 -8.06 -5.28
N LYS A 68 9.61 -8.29 -5.65
CA LYS A 68 10.02 -9.22 -6.73
C LYS A 68 10.97 -10.28 -6.22
N MET A 69 11.01 -11.40 -6.92
CA MET A 69 12.11 -12.35 -6.75
C MET A 69 13.43 -11.71 -7.21
N PRO A 70 14.45 -11.65 -6.35
CA PRO A 70 15.72 -10.98 -6.69
C PRO A 70 16.57 -11.77 -7.68
N VAL A 71 16.39 -13.08 -7.74
CA VAL A 71 17.15 -14.03 -8.54
C VAL A 71 16.23 -15.15 -9.07
N ASN A 72 16.71 -15.99 -9.99
CA ASN A 72 16.07 -17.25 -10.30
C ASN A 72 16.21 -18.18 -9.08
N GLY A 73 15.11 -18.45 -8.40
CA GLY A 73 15.13 -19.15 -7.12
C GLY A 73 14.25 -20.39 -7.08
N VAL A 74 14.65 -21.38 -6.30
CA VAL A 74 13.81 -22.52 -5.94
C VAL A 74 13.36 -22.34 -4.49
N ILE A 75 12.06 -22.32 -4.28
CA ILE A 75 11.45 -22.11 -2.95
C ILE A 75 11.82 -23.29 -2.04
N GLN A 76 12.45 -23.00 -0.91
CA GLN A 76 12.75 -23.99 0.11
C GLN A 76 11.64 -24.06 1.15
N ARG A 77 11.16 -22.90 1.62
CA ARG A 77 10.05 -22.80 2.56
C ARG A 77 9.30 -21.48 2.44
N VAL A 78 8.00 -21.55 2.66
CA VAL A 78 7.13 -20.38 2.82
C VAL A 78 6.69 -20.32 4.28
N VAL A 79 7.05 -19.25 4.99
CA VAL A 79 6.77 -19.06 6.41
C VAL A 79 5.84 -17.86 6.58
N ASN A 80 4.70 -18.08 7.20
CA ASN A 80 3.73 -17.03 7.52
C ASN A 80 3.98 -16.48 8.92
N GLN A 81 3.97 -15.17 9.09
CA GLN A 81 4.25 -14.54 10.38
C GLN A 81 3.19 -14.87 11.44
N TYR A 82 1.95 -15.11 11.01
CA TYR A 82 0.86 -15.52 11.88
C TYR A 82 0.22 -16.79 11.34
N SER A 83 -0.04 -17.76 12.21
CA SER A 83 -0.73 -18.99 11.82
C SER A 83 -2.17 -18.70 11.43
N ALA A 84 -2.65 -19.39 10.39
CA ALA A 84 -4.02 -19.26 9.86
C ALA A 84 -5.12 -19.86 10.77
N ASN A 85 -4.78 -20.33 11.97
CA ASN A 85 -5.72 -20.93 12.89
C ASN A 85 -6.60 -19.86 13.55
N GLY A 86 -7.72 -19.57 12.91
CA GLY A 86 -8.72 -18.63 13.36
C GLY A 86 -9.38 -17.87 12.21
N THR A 87 -10.47 -17.19 12.49
CA THR A 87 -11.29 -16.41 11.56
C THR A 87 -10.56 -15.31 10.77
N MET A 88 -9.31 -15.00 11.12
CA MET A 88 -8.47 -14.02 10.45
C MET A 88 -7.97 -14.46 9.06
N GLY A 89 -7.81 -15.77 8.81
CA GLY A 89 -7.08 -16.27 7.63
C GLY A 89 -7.72 -16.02 6.28
N LEU A 90 -9.01 -15.74 6.23
CA LEU A 90 -9.75 -15.62 4.97
C LEU A 90 -9.91 -14.19 4.45
N ARG A 91 -9.74 -13.17 5.30
CA ARG A 91 -10.01 -11.77 4.94
C ARG A 91 -8.77 -10.87 4.88
N TYR A 92 -7.68 -11.25 5.53
CA TYR A 92 -6.48 -10.42 5.62
C TYR A 92 -5.27 -11.09 5.01
N GLN A 93 -4.46 -10.31 4.33
CA GLN A 93 -3.16 -10.76 3.86
C GLN A 93 -2.24 -10.91 5.07
N ILE A 94 -1.55 -12.04 5.16
CA ILE A 94 -0.63 -12.34 6.25
C ILE A 94 0.79 -12.04 5.77
N PRO A 95 1.65 -11.35 6.56
CA PRO A 95 3.05 -11.18 6.21
C PRO A 95 3.71 -12.53 5.99
N THR A 96 4.43 -12.68 4.90
CA THR A 96 4.99 -13.96 4.48
C THR A 96 6.46 -13.80 4.17
N THR A 97 7.29 -14.71 4.69
CA THR A 97 8.69 -14.79 4.34
C THR A 97 8.92 -16.02 3.48
N VAL A 98 9.54 -15.84 2.33
CA VAL A 98 9.85 -16.87 1.36
C VAL A 98 11.35 -17.13 1.41
N ILE A 99 11.76 -18.35 1.80
CA ILE A 99 13.16 -18.79 1.80
C ILE A 99 13.39 -19.50 0.47
N PHE A 100 14.43 -19.12 -0.26
CA PHE A 100 14.75 -19.66 -1.57
C PHE A 100 16.24 -20.00 -1.70
N GLN A 101 16.54 -20.96 -2.57
CA GLN A 101 17.89 -21.23 -3.07
C GLN A 101 18.13 -20.41 -4.33
N ASP A 102 19.24 -19.70 -4.38
CA ASP A 102 19.68 -18.89 -5.51
C ASP A 102 20.27 -19.78 -6.60
N MET A 103 19.59 -19.92 -7.72
CA MET A 103 20.02 -20.73 -8.85
C MET A 103 21.03 -20.00 -9.76
N ASP A 104 21.05 -18.66 -9.74
CA ASP A 104 21.98 -17.86 -10.54
C ASP A 104 23.41 -17.91 -9.93
N TYR A 105 23.50 -18.06 -8.61
CA TYR A 105 24.79 -18.20 -7.93
C TYR A 105 25.48 -19.55 -8.24
N GLY A 106 24.67 -20.58 -8.53
CA GLY A 106 25.14 -21.96 -8.68
C GLY A 106 25.47 -22.62 -7.35
N GLY A 107 26.05 -23.81 -7.40
CA GLY A 107 26.39 -24.59 -6.22
C GLY A 107 25.28 -25.54 -5.79
N GLY A 108 25.59 -26.40 -4.83
CA GLY A 108 24.64 -27.38 -4.28
C GLY A 108 24.39 -28.60 -5.15
N SER A 109 25.09 -28.80 -6.26
CA SER A 109 25.05 -30.03 -7.05
C SER A 109 26.35 -30.81 -6.95
N LEU A 110 26.27 -32.12 -7.20
CA LEU A 110 27.47 -33.00 -7.18
C LEU A 110 28.55 -32.60 -8.19
N ARG A 111 28.18 -31.82 -9.23
CA ARG A 111 29.08 -31.33 -10.29
C ARG A 111 29.61 -29.92 -10.02
N ASP A 112 28.91 -29.13 -9.23
CA ASP A 112 29.29 -27.77 -8.90
C ASP A 112 29.76 -27.68 -7.44
N LYS A 113 31.06 -27.47 -7.25
CA LYS A 113 31.73 -27.43 -5.92
C LYS A 113 31.50 -26.08 -5.19
N ARG A 114 30.86 -25.08 -5.84
CA ARG A 114 30.55 -23.82 -5.16
C ARG A 114 29.57 -24.05 -4.03
N PRO A 115 29.60 -23.24 -2.96
CA PRO A 115 28.60 -23.32 -1.90
C PRO A 115 27.22 -22.92 -2.45
N ALA A 116 26.18 -23.62 -2.00
CA ALA A 116 24.82 -23.20 -2.30
C ALA A 116 24.50 -21.86 -1.60
N ARG A 117 23.76 -20.97 -2.26
CA ARG A 117 23.35 -19.70 -1.67
C ARG A 117 21.86 -19.70 -1.39
N PHE A 118 21.49 -19.22 -0.20
CA PHE A 118 20.10 -19.11 0.23
C PHE A 118 19.78 -17.67 0.59
N GLY A 119 18.62 -17.23 0.18
CA GLY A 119 18.10 -15.89 0.46
C GLY A 119 16.67 -15.92 0.97
N VAL A 120 16.21 -14.75 1.36
CA VAL A 120 14.81 -14.54 1.78
C VAL A 120 14.20 -13.37 1.04
N VAL A 121 12.90 -13.47 0.77
CA VAL A 121 12.04 -12.35 0.34
C VAL A 121 10.91 -12.23 1.35
N HIS A 122 10.76 -11.04 1.91
CA HIS A 122 9.66 -10.72 2.79
C HIS A 122 8.54 -10.03 2.00
N ILE A 123 7.31 -10.52 2.15
CA ILE A 123 6.10 -9.95 1.54
C ILE A 123 5.28 -9.34 2.68
N PRO A 124 5.40 -8.03 2.94
CA PRO A 124 4.64 -7.35 3.99
C PRO A 124 3.17 -7.16 3.60
N ILE A 125 2.35 -6.73 4.54
CA ILE A 125 0.95 -6.35 4.29
C ILE A 125 0.88 -4.97 3.68
N TYR A 126 1.63 -4.01 4.22
CA TYR A 126 1.59 -2.61 3.85
C TYR A 126 3.00 -2.03 3.66
N SER A 127 3.06 -0.87 3.08
CA SER A 127 4.27 -0.03 3.01
C SER A 127 3.90 1.43 3.24
N LEU A 128 4.76 2.16 3.92
CA LEU A 128 4.67 3.61 4.02
C LEU A 128 5.36 4.23 2.82
N ASN A 129 4.73 5.24 2.23
CA ASN A 129 5.28 6.01 1.11
C ASN A 129 5.85 7.34 1.59
N HIS A 130 5.07 8.09 2.38
CA HIS A 130 5.46 9.40 2.90
C HIS A 130 4.85 9.63 4.28
N HIS A 131 5.69 9.77 5.31
CA HIS A 131 5.25 9.87 6.71
C HIS A 131 4.30 8.74 7.10
N VAL A 132 3.08 9.10 7.50
CA VAL A 132 2.03 8.15 7.88
C VAL A 132 1.21 7.63 6.71
N LEU A 133 1.45 8.13 5.50
CA LEU A 133 0.71 7.74 4.30
C LEU A 133 1.35 6.53 3.64
N GLY A 134 0.53 5.63 3.11
CA GLY A 134 1.01 4.41 2.50
C GLY A 134 -0.07 3.65 1.75
N PHE A 135 0.15 2.35 1.59
CA PHE A 135 -0.76 1.46 0.88
C PHE A 135 -0.62 0.01 1.36
N ASP A 136 -1.69 -0.76 1.17
CA ASP A 136 -1.65 -2.21 1.33
C ASP A 136 -1.14 -2.86 0.05
N PHE A 137 -0.22 -3.83 0.18
CA PHE A 137 0.25 -4.60 -0.96
C PHE A 137 -0.83 -5.53 -1.51
N VAL A 138 -0.97 -5.57 -2.82
CA VAL A 138 -1.81 -6.53 -3.54
C VAL A 138 -0.95 -7.72 -3.97
N ARG A 139 -1.24 -8.91 -3.44
CA ARG A 139 -0.55 -10.15 -3.83
C ARG A 139 -0.94 -10.59 -5.24
N THR A 140 0.07 -10.93 -6.03
CA THR A 140 -0.13 -11.48 -7.36
C THR A 140 -0.55 -12.96 -7.32
N PRO A 141 -1.06 -13.53 -8.42
CA PRO A 141 -1.28 -14.97 -8.52
C PRO A 141 -0.02 -15.79 -8.23
N ALA A 142 1.18 -15.31 -8.64
CA ALA A 142 2.46 -15.97 -8.34
C ALA A 142 2.72 -16.09 -6.84
N ALA A 143 2.40 -15.05 -6.06
CA ALA A 143 2.55 -15.11 -4.60
C ALA A 143 1.54 -16.05 -3.92
N ARG A 144 0.38 -16.24 -4.52
CA ARG A 144 -0.65 -17.15 -3.99
C ARG A 144 -0.35 -18.62 -4.27
N SER A 145 0.44 -18.89 -5.31
CA SER A 145 0.84 -20.25 -5.72
C SER A 145 2.20 -20.68 -5.16
N LEU A 146 2.79 -19.91 -4.24
CA LEU A 146 4.07 -20.24 -3.64
C LEU A 146 4.00 -21.54 -2.85
N GLN A 147 4.83 -22.52 -3.21
CA GLN A 147 4.96 -23.81 -2.54
C GLN A 147 6.42 -24.24 -2.53
N ASN A 148 6.78 -25.10 -1.58
CA ASN A 148 8.12 -25.66 -1.48
C ASN A 148 8.48 -26.45 -2.75
N GLY A 149 9.70 -26.27 -3.25
CA GLY A 149 10.21 -26.95 -4.44
C GLY A 149 9.87 -26.26 -5.77
N ILE A 150 9.03 -25.24 -5.79
CA ILE A 150 8.69 -24.51 -7.03
C ILE A 150 9.84 -23.57 -7.41
N ALA A 151 10.21 -23.59 -8.70
CA ALA A 151 11.16 -22.63 -9.27
C ALA A 151 10.40 -21.34 -9.67
N ILE A 152 10.92 -20.21 -9.23
CA ILE A 152 10.38 -18.88 -9.55
C ILE A 152 11.44 -18.07 -10.29
N PRO A 153 11.15 -17.56 -11.49
CA PRO A 153 12.09 -16.73 -12.24
C PRO A 153 12.41 -15.41 -11.53
N LYS A 154 13.60 -14.88 -11.78
CA LYS A 154 13.99 -13.53 -11.40
C LYS A 154 12.96 -12.52 -11.91
N ASP A 155 12.80 -11.43 -11.16
CA ASP A 155 11.88 -10.33 -11.46
C ASP A 155 10.38 -10.70 -11.48
N THR A 156 10.02 -11.96 -11.11
CA THR A 156 8.62 -12.31 -10.88
C THR A 156 8.04 -11.47 -9.76
N VAL A 157 6.99 -10.72 -10.04
CA VAL A 157 6.31 -9.85 -9.08
C VAL A 157 5.47 -10.70 -8.14
N LEU A 158 5.75 -10.63 -6.84
CA LEU A 158 5.03 -11.34 -5.77
C LEU A 158 3.95 -10.46 -5.15
N ALA A 159 4.26 -9.18 -4.94
CA ALA A 159 3.30 -8.21 -4.43
C ALA A 159 3.56 -6.84 -5.06
N ARG A 160 2.54 -6.02 -5.13
CA ARG A 160 2.61 -4.71 -5.76
C ARG A 160 1.72 -3.70 -5.07
N SER A 161 2.02 -2.42 -5.23
CA SER A 161 1.13 -1.31 -4.88
C SER A 161 -0.19 -1.39 -5.65
N PRO A 162 -1.32 -0.92 -5.08
CA PRO A 162 -2.56 -0.73 -5.83
C PRO A 162 -2.42 0.23 -7.03
N SER A 163 -1.40 1.09 -7.03
CA SER A 163 -1.06 1.95 -8.17
C SER A 163 -0.41 1.23 -9.35
N ILE A 164 -0.14 -0.07 -9.25
CA ILE A 164 0.36 -0.88 -10.37
C ILE A 164 -0.73 -1.82 -10.82
N ASP A 165 -1.12 -1.75 -12.07
CA ASP A 165 -2.17 -2.62 -12.61
C ASP A 165 -1.70 -4.04 -12.95
N ASN A 166 -2.63 -4.87 -13.48
CA ASN A 166 -2.33 -6.26 -13.84
C ASN A 166 -1.29 -6.38 -14.98
N ASN A 167 -1.16 -5.35 -15.80
CA ASN A 167 -0.21 -5.29 -16.91
C ASN A 167 1.17 -4.78 -16.48
N GLY A 168 1.28 -4.27 -15.23
CA GLY A 168 2.49 -3.66 -14.71
C GLY A 168 2.60 -2.15 -14.97
N ASP A 169 1.53 -1.53 -15.45
CA ASP A 169 1.50 -0.10 -15.74
C ASP A 169 1.19 0.71 -14.47
N TYR A 170 1.92 1.80 -14.27
CA TYR A 170 1.74 2.68 -13.13
C TYR A 170 0.55 3.61 -13.30
N ARG A 171 -0.30 3.67 -12.28
CA ARG A 171 -1.48 4.53 -12.18
C ARG A 171 -1.34 5.39 -10.93
N TYR A 172 -1.25 6.68 -11.08
CA TYR A 172 -0.90 7.56 -9.96
C TYR A 172 -2.04 8.47 -9.47
N GLY A 173 -3.24 8.37 -10.05
CA GLY A 173 -4.37 9.20 -9.63
C GLY A 173 -5.68 8.79 -10.28
N LYS A 174 -6.59 9.75 -10.32
CA LYS A 174 -7.90 9.63 -10.97
C LYS A 174 -8.08 10.70 -12.01
N ASN A 175 -8.79 10.36 -13.07
CA ASN A 175 -9.26 11.33 -14.04
C ASN A 175 -10.36 12.19 -13.40
N ALA A 176 -10.39 13.48 -13.72
CA ALA A 176 -11.35 14.42 -13.18
C ALA A 176 -11.91 15.30 -14.28
N ASN A 177 -13.21 15.61 -14.20
CA ASN A 177 -13.84 16.68 -15.00
C ASN A 177 -13.53 18.02 -14.33
N ILE A 178 -12.68 18.83 -14.96
CA ILE A 178 -12.21 20.08 -14.40
C ILE A 178 -12.97 21.25 -15.05
N LEU A 179 -13.59 22.10 -14.22
CA LEU A 179 -14.13 23.38 -14.64
C LEU A 179 -13.13 24.50 -14.33
N LEU A 180 -12.70 25.19 -15.36
CA LEU A 180 -11.92 26.41 -15.23
C LEU A 180 -12.88 27.61 -15.18
N GLY A 181 -12.99 28.23 -14.01
CA GLY A 181 -13.93 29.32 -13.81
C GLY A 181 -13.50 30.25 -12.69
N SER A 182 -14.12 31.43 -12.65
CA SER A 182 -13.91 32.40 -11.57
C SER A 182 -15.09 32.32 -10.61
N PHE A 183 -14.84 31.81 -9.43
CA PHE A 183 -15.80 31.72 -8.32
C PHE A 183 -15.24 32.45 -7.10
N PRO A 184 -16.09 32.99 -6.22
CA PRO A 184 -15.63 33.70 -5.03
C PRO A 184 -14.72 32.84 -4.13
N GLU A 185 -14.99 31.51 -4.03
CA GLU A 185 -14.28 30.57 -3.24
C GLU A 185 -12.95 30.14 -3.88
N VAL A 186 -12.89 30.18 -5.23
CA VAL A 186 -11.73 29.71 -5.99
C VAL A 186 -10.89 30.90 -6.43
N ARG A 187 -9.81 31.14 -5.70
CA ARG A 187 -8.81 32.16 -6.04
C ARG A 187 -7.41 31.55 -6.01
N GLN A 188 -6.57 31.93 -7.00
CA GLN A 188 -5.19 31.44 -7.14
C GLN A 188 -5.12 29.91 -7.14
N ASP A 189 -4.62 29.30 -6.06
CA ASP A 189 -4.43 27.85 -5.90
C ASP A 189 -5.59 27.17 -5.15
N GLY A 190 -6.65 27.90 -4.82
CA GLY A 190 -7.84 27.34 -4.20
C GLY A 190 -8.61 26.44 -5.17
N VAL A 191 -9.06 25.30 -4.68
CA VAL A 191 -9.79 24.29 -5.44
C VAL A 191 -11.06 23.91 -4.68
N VAL A 192 -12.20 23.89 -5.38
CA VAL A 192 -13.43 23.28 -4.87
C VAL A 192 -13.53 21.86 -5.41
N LEU A 193 -13.81 20.92 -4.52
CA LEU A 193 -13.86 19.50 -4.81
C LEU A 193 -15.28 18.96 -4.68
N ARG A 194 -15.72 18.12 -5.63
CA ARG A 194 -16.99 17.41 -5.54
C ARG A 194 -16.91 16.30 -4.47
N ARG A 195 -17.94 16.20 -3.62
CA ARG A 195 -17.96 15.20 -2.52
C ARG A 195 -17.81 13.77 -3.03
N GLY A 196 -18.58 13.38 -4.05
CA GLY A 196 -18.49 12.05 -4.63
C GLY A 196 -17.12 11.72 -5.23
N TYR A 197 -16.43 12.73 -5.82
CA TYR A 197 -15.06 12.57 -6.30
C TYR A 197 -14.05 12.44 -5.15
N ALA A 198 -14.22 13.22 -4.07
CA ALA A 198 -13.40 13.10 -2.87
C ALA A 198 -13.50 11.70 -2.25
N GLU A 199 -14.72 11.18 -2.09
CA GLU A 199 -14.96 9.84 -1.57
C GLU A 199 -14.39 8.74 -2.44
N ALA A 200 -14.43 8.92 -3.76
CA ALA A 200 -13.80 8.01 -4.71
C ALA A 200 -12.26 8.09 -4.71
N SER A 201 -11.68 9.17 -4.19
CA SER A 201 -10.23 9.46 -4.21
C SER A 201 -9.56 9.18 -2.86
N LYS A 202 -10.11 8.29 -2.06
CA LYS A 202 -9.55 7.89 -0.77
C LYS A 202 -8.15 7.28 -0.91
N PHE A 203 -7.34 7.49 0.12
CA PHE A 203 -6.02 6.88 0.26
C PHE A 203 -5.82 6.43 1.70
N LYS A 204 -4.78 5.66 1.98
CA LYS A 204 -4.56 5.07 3.29
C LYS A 204 -3.58 5.87 4.14
N GLY A 205 -3.99 6.09 5.39
CA GLY A 205 -3.11 6.49 6.48
C GLY A 205 -2.83 5.31 7.42
N TYR A 206 -1.72 5.40 8.13
CA TYR A 206 -1.30 4.42 9.13
C TYR A 206 -0.92 5.14 10.41
N GLY A 207 -1.39 4.62 11.53
CA GLY A 207 -0.99 5.05 12.84
C GLY A 207 -0.24 3.95 13.57
N GLU A 208 0.69 4.32 14.43
CA GLU A 208 1.38 3.39 15.32
C GLU A 208 1.14 3.83 16.77
N MET A 209 0.84 2.86 17.60
CA MET A 209 0.61 3.09 19.02
C MET A 209 1.38 2.07 19.84
N THR A 210 2.14 2.54 20.81
CA THR A 210 2.82 1.68 21.77
C THR A 210 2.04 1.66 23.08
N ILE A 211 1.65 0.49 23.50
CA ILE A 211 0.98 0.19 24.75
C ILE A 211 1.99 -0.45 25.68
N GLN A 212 2.03 0.02 26.92
CA GLN A 212 2.90 -0.53 27.96
C GLN A 212 2.10 -0.71 29.24
N PHE A 213 2.27 -1.84 29.90
CA PHE A 213 1.65 -2.06 31.21
C PHE A 213 2.48 -3.02 32.06
N ASP A 214 2.41 -2.79 33.36
CA ASP A 214 3.01 -3.57 34.45
C ASP A 214 1.89 -3.96 35.43
N GLY A 215 2.22 -4.75 36.48
CA GLY A 215 1.25 -5.33 37.40
C GLY A 215 0.51 -4.39 38.34
N ASP A 216 0.91 -3.12 38.43
CA ASP A 216 0.24 -2.13 39.28
C ASP A 216 -1.01 -1.55 38.61
N GLU A 217 -1.17 -1.81 37.30
CA GLU A 217 -2.29 -1.37 36.49
C GLU A 217 -2.95 -2.55 35.82
N VAL A 218 -4.28 -2.59 35.93
CA VAL A 218 -5.08 -3.67 35.35
C VAL A 218 -5.55 -3.28 33.97
N PRO A 219 -5.13 -4.00 32.91
CA PRO A 219 -5.64 -3.75 31.56
C PRO A 219 -7.11 -4.12 31.46
N LEU A 220 -7.92 -3.29 30.81
CA LEU A 220 -9.34 -3.47 30.65
C LEU A 220 -9.69 -4.46 29.53
N ASN A 221 -10.76 -5.23 29.70
CA ASN A 221 -11.28 -6.15 28.69
C ASN A 221 -12.22 -5.45 27.69
N LEU A 222 -11.69 -4.50 26.92
CA LEU A 222 -12.51 -3.63 26.08
C LEU A 222 -12.98 -4.27 24.78
N TYR A 223 -12.29 -5.31 24.31
CA TYR A 223 -12.55 -5.99 23.04
C TYR A 223 -12.96 -7.46 23.20
N GLY A 224 -12.98 -7.94 24.44
CA GLY A 224 -13.36 -9.30 24.77
C GLY A 224 -14.79 -9.43 25.28
N ASP A 225 -15.10 -10.67 25.62
CA ASP A 225 -16.36 -11.08 26.25
C ASP A 225 -16.12 -11.76 27.60
N ASP A 226 -17.14 -12.40 28.15
CA ASP A 226 -17.03 -13.08 29.44
C ASP A 226 -16.13 -14.33 29.43
N LYS A 227 -15.78 -14.84 28.24
CA LYS A 227 -14.94 -16.04 28.07
C LYS A 227 -13.54 -15.71 27.59
N ASN A 228 -13.41 -14.64 26.79
CA ASN A 228 -12.16 -14.26 26.15
C ASN A 228 -11.75 -12.86 26.63
N TYR A 229 -10.63 -12.78 27.32
CA TYR A 229 -10.08 -11.50 27.77
C TYR A 229 -9.26 -10.87 26.65
N LYS A 230 -9.77 -9.75 26.07
CA LYS A 230 -9.10 -9.02 25.01
C LYS A 230 -8.89 -7.56 25.43
N ILE A 231 -7.66 -7.16 25.53
CA ILE A 231 -7.26 -5.83 26.01
C ILE A 231 -7.08 -4.79 24.89
N PHE A 232 -6.90 -5.27 23.66
CA PHE A 232 -6.79 -4.45 22.44
C PHE A 232 -7.45 -5.17 21.26
N PRO A 233 -7.76 -4.48 20.14
CA PRO A 233 -8.37 -5.12 18.98
C PRO A 233 -7.39 -6.06 18.28
N ASP A 234 -7.87 -7.22 17.85
CA ASP A 234 -7.09 -8.17 17.07
C ASP A 234 -6.78 -7.64 15.67
N ILE A 235 -5.77 -8.22 15.00
CA ILE A 235 -5.46 -7.90 13.61
C ILE A 235 -6.71 -8.08 12.75
N GLY A 236 -7.08 -7.02 12.02
CA GLY A 236 -8.27 -6.96 11.18
C GLY A 236 -9.54 -6.50 11.87
N GLU A 237 -9.56 -6.35 13.18
CA GLU A 237 -10.68 -5.74 13.90
C GLU A 237 -10.64 -4.21 13.79
N GLU A 238 -11.81 -3.61 13.79
CA GLU A 238 -11.98 -2.16 13.85
C GLU A 238 -11.78 -1.66 15.27
N ILE A 239 -11.17 -0.48 15.38
CA ILE A 239 -11.08 0.23 16.64
C ILE A 239 -12.50 0.70 17.01
N ARG A 240 -12.82 0.68 18.30
CA ARG A 240 -14.11 1.11 18.83
C ARG A 240 -14.46 2.54 18.37
N PRO A 241 -15.76 2.87 18.24
CA PRO A 241 -16.19 4.21 17.82
C PRO A 241 -15.74 5.34 18.74
N ASP A 242 -15.47 5.05 20.03
CA ASP A 242 -14.89 6.00 20.99
C ASP A 242 -13.37 6.21 20.82
N GLY A 243 -12.76 5.49 19.87
CA GLY A 243 -11.34 5.53 19.54
C GLY A 243 -10.43 4.83 20.56
N VAL A 244 -10.96 4.29 21.66
CA VAL A 244 -10.14 3.67 22.71
C VAL A 244 -9.56 2.36 22.21
N VAL A 245 -8.25 2.30 22.02
CA VAL A 245 -7.50 1.10 21.60
C VAL A 245 -7.16 0.21 22.79
N PHE A 246 -6.82 0.84 23.90
CA PHE A 246 -6.37 0.16 25.11
C PHE A 246 -6.62 1.07 26.30
N ALA A 247 -6.89 0.50 27.46
CA ALA A 247 -6.93 1.26 28.72
C ALA A 247 -6.51 0.39 29.91
N THR A 248 -5.91 1.06 30.89
CA THR A 248 -5.59 0.47 32.19
C THR A 248 -6.36 1.17 33.30
N ARG A 249 -6.64 0.42 34.36
CA ARG A 249 -7.26 0.93 35.59
C ARG A 249 -6.33 0.77 36.76
N ARG A 250 -6.08 1.85 37.45
CA ARG A 250 -5.36 1.83 38.70
C ARG A 250 -6.27 1.31 39.82
N LEU A 251 -5.81 0.27 40.52
CA LEU A 251 -6.58 -0.31 41.61
C LEU A 251 -6.52 0.55 42.86
N ILE A 252 -7.66 0.82 43.46
CA ILE A 252 -7.83 1.58 44.69
C ILE A 252 -8.05 0.61 45.85
N PRO A 253 -7.21 0.63 46.92
CA PRO A 253 -7.41 -0.23 48.07
C PRO A 253 -8.81 -0.07 48.65
N GLY A 254 -9.47 -1.21 48.89
CA GLY A 254 -10.85 -1.23 49.41
C GLY A 254 -11.95 -1.27 48.32
N LEU A 255 -11.67 -0.92 47.04
CA LEU A 255 -12.64 -0.98 45.96
C LEU A 255 -12.40 -2.15 44.98
N TYR A 256 -11.39 -2.98 45.24
CA TYR A 256 -11.00 -4.10 44.35
C TYR A 256 -12.15 -4.98 43.86
N PRO A 257 -13.10 -5.45 44.73
CA PRO A 257 -14.16 -6.34 44.28
C PRO A 257 -15.10 -5.69 43.24
N ILE A 258 -15.29 -4.37 43.35
CA ILE A 258 -16.13 -3.62 42.41
C ILE A 258 -15.32 -3.32 41.12
N GLN A 259 -14.09 -2.86 41.23
CA GLN A 259 -13.23 -2.50 40.11
C GLN A 259 -12.84 -3.70 39.24
N LEU A 260 -12.68 -4.88 39.83
CA LEU A 260 -12.32 -6.14 39.14
C LEU A 260 -13.55 -6.96 38.73
N SER A 261 -14.77 -6.46 38.93
CA SER A 261 -15.97 -7.14 38.42
C SER A 261 -15.89 -7.20 36.89
N ARG A 262 -16.40 -8.31 36.31
CA ARG A 262 -16.38 -8.51 34.83
C ARG A 262 -16.97 -7.31 34.08
N ARG A 263 -18.12 -6.81 34.57
CA ARG A 263 -18.77 -5.65 33.95
C ARG A 263 -17.94 -4.38 34.04
N ALA A 264 -17.26 -4.14 35.17
CA ALA A 264 -16.42 -2.98 35.36
C ALA A 264 -15.18 -3.01 34.44
N LEU A 265 -14.60 -4.20 34.22
CA LEU A 265 -13.45 -4.38 33.34
C LEU A 265 -13.78 -4.21 31.84
N GLN A 266 -15.05 -4.32 31.46
CA GLN A 266 -15.52 -4.08 30.08
C GLN A 266 -15.93 -2.63 29.82
N GLN A 267 -15.90 -1.76 30.83
CA GLN A 267 -16.28 -0.34 30.72
C GLN A 267 -15.07 0.57 30.89
N TYR A 268 -14.88 1.44 29.93
CA TYR A 268 -13.90 2.55 30.01
C TYR A 268 -14.54 3.71 30.74
N MET A 269 -13.80 4.30 31.68
CA MET A 269 -14.20 5.45 32.49
C MET A 269 -13.17 6.57 32.32
N ASP A 270 -13.57 7.81 32.53
CA ASP A 270 -12.68 8.99 32.45
C ASP A 270 -11.49 8.97 33.43
N THR A 271 -11.60 8.12 34.46
CA THR A 271 -10.51 7.92 35.46
C THR A 271 -9.49 6.87 35.04
N ASP A 272 -9.74 6.13 33.95
CA ASP A 272 -8.85 5.11 33.41
C ASP A 272 -7.80 5.75 32.48
N ASP A 273 -6.59 5.20 32.44
CA ASP A 273 -5.55 5.65 31.50
C ASP A 273 -5.77 4.98 30.13
N GLY A 274 -6.31 5.75 29.19
CA GLY A 274 -6.70 5.28 27.87
C GLY A 274 -5.73 5.72 26.77
N LYS A 275 -5.43 4.80 25.84
CA LYS A 275 -4.78 5.09 24.55
C LYS A 275 -5.83 5.19 23.48
N ILE A 276 -5.96 6.37 22.88
CA ILE A 276 -7.05 6.70 21.96
C ILE A 276 -6.47 6.98 20.57
N ALA A 277 -6.98 6.28 19.55
CA ALA A 277 -6.78 6.64 18.15
C ALA A 277 -7.73 7.79 17.79
N LYS A 278 -7.21 8.77 17.06
CA LYS A 278 -7.99 9.95 16.66
C LYS A 278 -8.79 9.74 15.37
N GLU A 279 -8.41 8.71 14.64
CA GLU A 279 -8.92 8.41 13.31
C GLU A 279 -10.14 7.49 13.40
N GLU A 280 -11.21 7.88 12.70
CA GLU A 280 -12.44 7.09 12.61
C GLU A 280 -12.25 5.86 11.71
N ASN A 281 -13.00 4.79 12.00
CA ASN A 281 -13.01 3.54 11.22
C ASN A 281 -11.60 2.91 11.04
N ALA A 282 -10.70 3.18 11.97
CA ALA A 282 -9.36 2.63 11.95
C ALA A 282 -9.39 1.11 12.23
N ARG A 283 -8.53 0.36 11.53
CA ARG A 283 -8.46 -1.09 11.61
C ARG A 283 -7.04 -1.55 11.89
N VAL A 284 -6.88 -2.48 12.81
CA VAL A 284 -5.56 -3.02 13.16
C VAL A 284 -4.98 -3.86 12.02
N VAL A 285 -3.73 -3.54 11.65
CA VAL A 285 -2.99 -4.21 10.56
C VAL A 285 -1.91 -5.12 11.11
N SER A 286 -1.23 -4.69 12.18
CA SER A 286 -0.11 -5.43 12.78
C SER A 286 -0.08 -5.27 14.29
N VAL A 287 0.30 -6.32 14.98
CA VAL A 287 0.53 -6.34 16.42
C VAL A 287 1.87 -7.03 16.67
N GLU A 288 2.79 -6.33 17.32
CA GLU A 288 4.07 -6.86 17.77
C GLU A 288 4.13 -6.81 19.29
N VAL A 289 4.53 -7.91 19.93
CA VAL A 289 4.54 -8.03 21.38
C VAL A 289 5.97 -8.28 21.87
N ILE A 290 6.38 -7.52 22.87
CA ILE A 290 7.63 -7.69 23.59
C ILE A 290 7.29 -7.99 25.06
N TYR A 291 7.82 -9.09 25.57
CA TYR A 291 7.70 -9.49 26.96
C TYR A 291 9.04 -9.37 27.68
N ALA A 292 9.12 -8.47 28.65
CA ALA A 292 10.31 -8.16 29.42
C ALA A 292 10.08 -8.47 30.91
N PRO A 293 10.25 -9.74 31.38
CA PRO A 293 9.93 -10.13 32.75
C PRO A 293 10.85 -9.45 33.77
N LYS A 294 10.26 -8.80 34.75
CA LYS A 294 10.94 -8.13 35.87
C LYS A 294 10.92 -8.97 37.18
N GLY A 295 11.21 -10.26 37.10
CA GLY A 295 11.13 -11.16 38.26
C GLY A 295 9.86 -12.04 38.23
N LYS A 296 9.02 -11.99 39.27
CA LYS A 296 7.71 -12.68 39.24
C LYS A 296 6.76 -11.90 38.34
N PRO A 297 5.91 -12.57 37.54
CA PRO A 297 4.88 -11.91 36.75
C PRO A 297 4.02 -11.04 37.66
N THR A 298 3.82 -9.79 37.28
CA THR A 298 3.08 -8.80 38.07
C THR A 298 1.64 -8.65 37.56
N THR A 299 1.41 -8.92 36.27
CA THR A 299 0.08 -8.88 35.65
C THR A 299 -0.80 -10.01 36.19
N PRO A 300 -2.05 -9.74 36.62
CA PRO A 300 -2.95 -10.76 37.13
C PRO A 300 -3.20 -11.88 36.11
N VAL A 301 -3.31 -13.11 36.62
CA VAL A 301 -3.45 -14.32 35.80
C VAL A 301 -4.69 -14.23 34.89
N GLY A 302 -4.48 -14.45 33.60
CA GLY A 302 -5.52 -14.44 32.56
C GLY A 302 -5.75 -13.09 31.88
N MET A 303 -5.28 -11.98 32.44
CA MET A 303 -5.42 -10.63 31.83
C MET A 303 -4.38 -10.38 30.75
N ASP A 304 -3.32 -11.18 30.71
CA ASP A 304 -2.29 -11.17 29.67
C ASP A 304 -2.49 -12.28 28.62
N ALA A 305 -3.66 -12.92 28.59
CA ALA A 305 -3.91 -14.05 27.69
C ALA A 305 -3.75 -13.69 26.22
N GLN A 306 -4.28 -12.55 25.79
CA GLN A 306 -4.17 -12.09 24.40
C GLN A 306 -2.71 -11.73 24.03
N PRO A 307 -1.95 -10.88 24.74
CA PRO A 307 -0.53 -10.67 24.45
C PRO A 307 0.30 -11.94 24.41
N ARG A 308 0.04 -12.90 25.32
CA ARG A 308 0.72 -14.21 25.29
C ARG A 308 0.45 -14.99 24.01
N GLN A 309 -0.77 -14.96 23.49
CA GLN A 309 -1.09 -15.62 22.22
C GLN A 309 -0.30 -15.01 21.06
N TYR A 310 -0.17 -13.67 21.01
CA TYR A 310 0.64 -13.01 19.99
C TYR A 310 2.12 -13.32 20.14
N LEU A 311 2.64 -13.31 21.36
CA LEU A 311 4.02 -13.68 21.64
C LEU A 311 4.32 -15.13 21.21
N GLU A 312 3.40 -16.06 21.46
CA GLU A 312 3.56 -17.45 21.07
C GLU A 312 3.53 -17.62 19.54
N ARG A 313 2.62 -16.93 18.84
CA ARG A 313 2.61 -16.91 17.36
C ARG A 313 3.89 -16.34 16.77
N GLN A 314 4.42 -15.28 17.40
CA GLN A 314 5.68 -14.67 17.00
C GLN A 314 6.85 -15.62 17.21
N ARG A 315 6.87 -16.36 18.32
CA ARG A 315 7.85 -17.43 18.58
C ARG A 315 7.76 -18.56 17.56
N GLN A 316 6.55 -19.04 17.25
CA GLN A 316 6.33 -20.08 16.24
C GLN A 316 6.89 -19.66 14.87
N TYR A 317 6.67 -18.42 14.45
CA TYR A 317 7.26 -17.90 13.23
C TYR A 317 8.79 -17.98 13.23
N TYR A 318 9.45 -17.56 14.30
CA TYR A 318 10.91 -17.63 14.39
C TYR A 318 11.43 -19.08 14.55
N GLN A 319 10.67 -19.96 15.19
CA GLN A 319 10.98 -21.39 15.24
C GLN A 319 10.92 -22.04 13.84
N GLU A 320 9.94 -21.70 13.03
CA GLU A 320 9.84 -22.19 11.66
C GLU A 320 11.01 -21.69 10.79
N LEU A 321 11.42 -20.44 10.94
CA LEU A 321 12.61 -19.91 10.26
C LEU A 321 13.88 -20.62 10.69
N ARG A 322 14.03 -20.90 11.98
CA ARG A 322 15.16 -21.66 12.52
C ARG A 322 15.16 -23.09 12.01
N SER A 323 14.01 -23.76 12.02
CA SER A 323 13.86 -25.12 11.47
C SER A 323 14.28 -25.18 10.00
N ALA A 324 13.86 -24.19 9.19
CA ALA A 324 14.27 -24.12 7.79
C ALA A 324 15.79 -23.94 7.62
N TYR A 325 16.42 -23.12 8.46
CA TYR A 325 17.88 -22.99 8.50
C TYR A 325 18.58 -24.31 8.89
N ASP A 326 18.07 -24.98 9.92
CA ASP A 326 18.66 -26.26 10.38
C ASP A 326 18.52 -27.35 9.31
N GLU A 327 17.42 -27.38 8.55
CA GLU A 327 17.27 -28.29 7.40
C GLU A 327 18.29 -27.99 6.28
N ILE A 328 18.51 -26.71 5.97
CA ILE A 328 19.55 -26.29 5.00
C ILE A 328 20.92 -26.77 5.47
N ARG A 329 21.24 -26.57 6.76
CA ARG A 329 22.48 -26.97 7.36
C ARG A 329 22.68 -28.50 7.35
N GLN A 330 21.63 -29.26 7.61
CA GLN A 330 21.65 -30.71 7.53
C GLN A 330 21.93 -31.23 6.12
N ARG A 331 21.36 -30.62 5.10
CA ARG A 331 21.50 -30.99 3.68
C ARG A 331 22.86 -30.61 3.09
N HIS A 332 23.38 -29.46 3.45
CA HIS A 332 24.59 -28.88 2.83
C HIS A 332 25.82 -28.85 3.73
N GLY A 333 25.67 -29.23 4.99
CA GLY A 333 26.77 -29.19 5.98
C GLY A 333 27.24 -27.76 6.22
N SER A 334 28.53 -27.50 5.97
CA SER A 334 29.11 -26.14 6.01
C SER A 334 29.25 -25.51 4.63
N ASN A 335 28.82 -26.19 3.56
CA ASN A 335 29.00 -25.74 2.17
C ASN A 335 27.81 -24.94 1.65
N PHE A 336 27.41 -23.88 2.37
CA PHE A 336 26.40 -22.94 1.92
C PHE A 336 26.67 -21.52 2.43
N VAL A 337 26.06 -20.55 1.78
CA VAL A 337 26.13 -19.13 2.11
C VAL A 337 24.70 -18.57 2.24
N LEU A 338 24.47 -17.73 3.24
CA LEU A 338 23.22 -17.02 3.43
C LEU A 338 23.31 -15.58 2.93
N SER A 339 22.23 -15.06 2.37
CA SER A 339 22.14 -13.63 2.09
C SER A 339 22.20 -12.80 3.39
N PRO A 340 22.65 -11.53 3.36
CA PRO A 340 22.68 -10.67 4.54
C PRO A 340 21.29 -10.52 5.20
N GLU A 341 20.25 -10.46 4.40
CA GLU A 341 18.87 -10.33 4.88
C GLU A 341 18.45 -11.59 5.66
N PHE A 342 18.83 -12.76 5.18
CA PHE A 342 18.53 -14.01 5.88
C PHE A 342 19.33 -14.13 7.19
N GLN A 343 20.59 -13.74 7.19
CA GLN A 343 21.41 -13.72 8.40
C GLN A 343 20.81 -12.78 9.45
N ASN A 344 20.43 -11.55 9.06
CA ASN A 344 19.80 -10.58 9.96
C ASN A 344 18.47 -11.09 10.53
N LEU A 345 17.70 -11.81 9.71
CA LEU A 345 16.42 -12.39 10.14
C LEU A 345 16.63 -13.49 11.17
N LEU A 346 17.65 -14.34 11.01
CA LEU A 346 18.01 -15.38 11.98
C LEU A 346 18.50 -14.79 13.30
N VAL A 347 19.35 -13.76 13.25
CA VAL A 347 19.83 -13.07 14.48
C VAL A 347 18.64 -12.46 15.24
N ARG A 348 17.71 -11.79 14.53
CA ARG A 348 16.49 -11.29 15.14
C ARG A 348 15.64 -12.42 15.73
N GLY A 349 15.56 -13.55 15.02
CA GLY A 349 14.87 -14.75 15.48
C GLY A 349 15.46 -15.32 16.78
N GLU A 350 16.77 -15.39 16.89
CA GLU A 350 17.44 -15.86 18.10
C GLU A 350 17.10 -14.98 19.32
N MET A 351 17.08 -13.65 19.15
CA MET A 351 16.67 -12.73 20.21
C MET A 351 15.23 -12.96 20.69
N ASN A 352 14.32 -13.28 19.75
CA ASN A 352 12.92 -13.55 20.09
C ASN A 352 12.68 -14.96 20.67
N LEU A 353 13.60 -15.89 20.44
CA LEU A 353 13.52 -17.28 20.95
C LEU A 353 14.20 -17.48 22.30
N ILE A 354 14.90 -16.48 22.84
CA ILE A 354 15.56 -16.54 24.13
C ILE A 354 14.54 -16.88 25.23
N ASP A 355 14.84 -17.91 25.99
CA ASP A 355 14.05 -18.27 27.18
C ASP A 355 14.42 -17.38 28.34
N HIS A 356 13.62 -16.34 28.55
CA HIS A 356 13.79 -15.37 29.64
C HIS A 356 13.74 -16.02 31.04
N GLY A 357 13.31 -17.28 31.15
CA GLY A 357 13.34 -18.05 32.40
C GLY A 357 14.73 -18.48 32.82
N ARG A 358 15.59 -18.83 31.84
CA ARG A 358 16.94 -19.35 32.06
C ARG A 358 18.05 -18.32 31.93
N ASP A 359 17.87 -17.33 31.06
CA ASP A 359 18.91 -16.33 30.71
C ASP A 359 18.63 -14.92 31.28
N ARG A 360 17.83 -14.82 32.35
CA ARG A 360 17.40 -13.56 32.98
C ARG A 360 18.48 -12.52 33.29
N GLN A 361 19.73 -12.98 33.47
CA GLN A 361 20.83 -12.10 33.86
C GLN A 361 21.54 -11.39 32.69
N ARG A 362 21.26 -11.77 31.44
CA ARG A 362 22.05 -11.34 30.26
C ARG A 362 21.40 -10.31 29.37
N ILE A 363 20.09 -10.13 29.43
CA ILE A 363 19.38 -9.24 28.50
C ILE A 363 18.50 -8.28 29.29
N THR A 364 18.82 -6.99 29.22
CA THR A 364 17.96 -5.93 29.67
C THR A 364 17.28 -5.32 28.45
N PHE A 365 15.97 -5.40 28.39
CA PHE A 365 15.19 -4.73 27.37
C PHE A 365 15.09 -3.25 27.72
N VAL A 366 15.68 -2.40 26.90
CA VAL A 366 15.75 -0.96 27.11
C VAL A 366 15.26 -0.25 25.86
N GLU A 367 14.39 0.71 26.01
CA GLU A 367 13.99 1.66 24.97
C GLU A 367 14.36 3.07 25.43
N SER A 368 15.12 3.79 24.60
CA SER A 368 15.58 5.16 24.91
C SER A 368 16.25 5.32 26.30
N GLY A 369 16.96 4.28 26.73
CA GLY A 369 17.69 4.31 28.01
C GLY A 369 16.87 3.92 29.26
N SER A 370 15.57 3.65 29.11
CA SER A 370 14.69 3.22 30.20
C SER A 370 14.33 1.73 30.06
N PRO A 371 14.21 0.98 31.16
CA PRO A 371 13.74 -0.40 31.12
C PRO A 371 12.31 -0.46 30.58
N LEU A 372 12.03 -1.41 29.68
CA LEU A 372 10.69 -1.67 29.19
C LEU A 372 9.75 -2.14 30.32
N SER A 373 8.48 -1.85 30.18
CA SER A 373 7.42 -2.46 31.00
C SER A 373 7.36 -3.97 30.78
N GLU A 374 6.74 -4.71 31.71
CA GLU A 374 6.61 -6.18 31.61
C GLU A 374 6.03 -6.59 30.26
N TRP A 375 5.01 -5.87 29.81
CA TRP A 375 4.40 -6.01 28.50
C TRP A 375 4.51 -4.72 27.70
N THR A 376 5.03 -4.81 26.50
CA THR A 376 5.03 -3.74 25.50
C THR A 376 4.40 -4.29 24.23
N VAL A 377 3.33 -3.65 23.77
CA VAL A 377 2.59 -4.03 22.56
C VAL A 377 2.62 -2.86 21.60
N LYS A 378 3.16 -3.08 20.40
CA LYS A 378 3.13 -2.12 19.30
C LYS A 378 2.00 -2.49 18.36
N ILE A 379 1.05 -1.60 18.20
CA ILE A 379 -0.13 -1.79 17.34
C ILE A 379 -0.02 -0.82 16.18
N THR A 380 -0.03 -1.34 14.96
CA THR A 380 -0.18 -0.53 13.77
C THR A 380 -1.60 -0.68 13.25
N TYR A 381 -2.25 0.42 12.97
CA TYR A 381 -3.60 0.47 12.41
C TYR A 381 -3.63 1.31 11.14
N SER A 382 -4.55 0.99 10.24
CA SER A 382 -4.79 1.74 9.00
C SER A 382 -6.17 2.36 9.02
N TYR A 383 -6.29 3.50 8.35
CA TYR A 383 -7.55 4.22 8.17
C TYR A 383 -7.62 4.83 6.79
N ASP A 384 -8.85 5.06 6.31
CA ASP A 384 -9.05 5.71 5.03
C ASP A 384 -9.13 7.22 5.21
N ILE A 385 -8.38 7.95 4.41
CA ILE A 385 -8.39 9.40 4.37
C ILE A 385 -9.15 9.83 3.11
N THR A 386 -10.23 10.58 3.30
CA THR A 386 -10.94 11.25 2.21
C THR A 386 -10.35 12.65 2.03
N PRO A 387 -10.00 13.06 0.81
CA PRO A 387 -9.58 14.43 0.56
C PRO A 387 -10.62 15.44 1.06
N THR A 388 -10.20 16.41 1.86
CA THR A 388 -11.06 17.44 2.45
C THR A 388 -10.33 18.79 2.49
N ILE A 389 -10.96 19.81 3.05
CA ILE A 389 -10.39 21.15 3.18
C ILE A 389 -8.99 21.11 3.77
N GLY A 390 -8.04 21.82 3.14
CA GLY A 390 -6.63 21.86 3.50
C GLY A 390 -5.76 20.81 2.82
N HIS A 391 -6.33 19.75 2.22
CA HIS A 391 -5.55 18.80 1.43
C HIS A 391 -5.03 19.42 0.14
N LYS A 392 -3.88 18.95 -0.31
CA LYS A 392 -3.26 19.40 -1.56
C LYS A 392 -3.57 18.41 -2.67
N LEU A 393 -3.99 18.95 -3.81
CA LEU A 393 -4.13 18.20 -5.06
C LEU A 393 -3.01 18.61 -6.01
N ALA A 394 -2.52 17.67 -6.79
CA ALA A 394 -1.51 17.92 -7.82
C ALA A 394 -1.94 17.28 -9.13
N ASP A 395 -1.49 17.86 -10.25
CA ASP A 395 -1.70 17.32 -11.58
C ASP A 395 -0.38 16.96 -12.29
N GLN A 396 -0.49 16.24 -13.39
CA GLN A 396 0.68 15.81 -14.17
C GLN A 396 1.45 16.98 -14.84
N ASN A 397 0.89 18.17 -14.84
CA ASN A 397 1.49 19.38 -15.44
C ASN A 397 2.27 20.21 -14.39
N GLY A 398 2.53 19.64 -13.21
CA GLY A 398 3.23 20.32 -12.11
C GLY A 398 2.39 21.46 -11.50
N GLY A 399 1.11 21.43 -11.69
CA GLY A 399 0.17 22.32 -11.00
C GLY A 399 -0.25 21.70 -9.67
N LYS A 400 -0.43 22.54 -8.65
CA LYS A 400 -0.97 22.12 -7.36
C LYS A 400 -2.00 23.11 -6.86
N GLY A 401 -2.97 22.60 -6.12
CA GLY A 401 -4.00 23.42 -5.48
C GLY A 401 -4.26 22.92 -4.06
N VAL A 402 -4.90 23.77 -3.27
CA VAL A 402 -5.37 23.42 -1.92
C VAL A 402 -6.88 23.37 -1.94
N VAL A 403 -7.47 22.31 -1.43
CA VAL A 403 -8.91 22.18 -1.29
C VAL A 403 -9.40 23.23 -0.30
N VAL A 404 -10.22 24.17 -0.77
CA VAL A 404 -10.78 25.26 0.04
C VAL A 404 -12.22 24.97 0.45
N ASP A 405 -12.93 24.16 -0.33
CA ASP A 405 -14.28 23.71 -0.02
C ASP A 405 -14.58 22.36 -0.69
N VAL A 406 -15.57 21.64 -0.14
CA VAL A 406 -16.09 20.39 -0.70
C VAL A 406 -17.60 20.55 -0.88
N TRP A 407 -18.05 20.58 -2.14
CA TRP A 407 -19.46 20.76 -2.46
C TRP A 407 -20.16 19.42 -2.69
N ASP A 408 -21.42 19.39 -2.31
CA ASP A 408 -22.28 18.25 -2.63
C ASP A 408 -22.51 18.14 -4.14
N ASP A 409 -22.77 16.93 -4.61
CA ASP A 409 -22.83 16.61 -6.04
C ASP A 409 -23.89 17.42 -6.80
N ASP A 410 -24.99 17.77 -6.15
CA ASP A 410 -26.09 18.58 -6.69
C ASP A 410 -25.75 20.08 -6.84
N ARG A 411 -24.79 20.57 -6.08
CA ARG A 411 -24.30 21.96 -6.17
C ARG A 411 -23.28 22.16 -7.29
N MET A 412 -22.67 21.07 -7.76
CA MET A 412 -21.60 21.16 -8.76
C MET A 412 -22.13 21.52 -10.14
N PRO A 413 -21.42 22.40 -10.89
CA PRO A 413 -21.78 22.75 -12.26
C PRO A 413 -21.79 21.50 -13.18
N VAL A 414 -22.69 21.55 -14.16
CA VAL A 414 -22.88 20.49 -15.16
C VAL A 414 -22.69 21.10 -16.56
N ASP A 415 -21.96 20.38 -17.42
CA ASP A 415 -21.76 20.80 -18.81
C ASP A 415 -23.00 20.51 -19.70
N ALA A 416 -22.95 20.94 -20.96
CA ALA A 416 -24.05 20.74 -21.91
C ALA A 416 -24.29 19.26 -22.25
N ASP A 417 -23.30 18.38 -22.02
CA ASP A 417 -23.38 16.94 -22.24
C ASP A 417 -23.88 16.18 -21.00
N GLY A 418 -24.16 16.88 -19.89
CA GLY A 418 -24.61 16.29 -18.63
C GLY A 418 -23.49 15.78 -17.72
N ASN A 419 -22.22 16.10 -18.00
CA ASN A 419 -21.12 15.71 -17.12
C ASN A 419 -20.99 16.69 -15.96
N VAL A 420 -20.93 16.18 -14.75
CA VAL A 420 -20.75 16.97 -13.54
C VAL A 420 -19.25 17.28 -13.38
N ALA A 421 -18.92 18.52 -13.01
CA ALA A 421 -17.57 18.90 -12.68
C ALA A 421 -17.13 18.20 -11.37
N ASP A 422 -15.94 17.62 -11.36
CA ASP A 422 -15.32 17.00 -10.18
C ASP A 422 -14.49 18.03 -9.40
N ILE A 423 -13.89 18.97 -10.14
CA ILE A 423 -12.96 19.97 -9.62
C ILE A 423 -13.27 21.32 -10.25
N ILE A 424 -13.36 22.36 -9.43
CA ILE A 424 -13.43 23.75 -9.89
C ILE A 424 -12.14 24.45 -9.48
N MET A 425 -11.49 25.12 -10.43
CA MET A 425 -10.26 25.87 -10.18
C MET A 425 -10.20 27.16 -10.99
N ASP A 426 -9.37 28.11 -10.53
CA ASP A 426 -9.21 29.40 -11.19
C ASP A 426 -8.46 29.25 -12.54
N GLY A 427 -9.11 29.64 -13.63
CA GLY A 427 -8.49 29.66 -14.96
C GLY A 427 -7.31 30.64 -15.06
N GLY A 428 -7.30 31.73 -14.30
CA GLY A 428 -6.19 32.67 -14.23
C GLY A 428 -4.89 32.05 -13.73
N SER A 429 -4.97 31.02 -12.92
CA SER A 429 -3.79 30.30 -12.41
C SER A 429 -2.98 29.61 -13.52
N ILE A 430 -3.60 29.23 -14.63
CA ILE A 430 -2.94 28.60 -15.79
C ILE A 430 -2.17 29.66 -16.59
N VAL A 431 -2.83 30.76 -16.89
CA VAL A 431 -2.26 31.85 -17.71
C VAL A 431 -1.10 32.51 -16.99
N ASN A 432 -1.27 32.86 -15.72
CA ASN A 432 -0.23 33.51 -14.91
C ASN A 432 1.04 32.65 -14.70
N ARG A 433 0.92 31.33 -14.83
CA ARG A 433 2.03 30.39 -14.65
C ARG A 433 2.60 29.83 -15.94
N LEU A 434 2.10 30.29 -17.09
CA LEU A 434 2.53 29.82 -18.41
C LEU A 434 2.55 28.29 -18.52
N ASN A 435 1.43 27.67 -18.14
CA ASN A 435 1.28 26.21 -18.16
C ASN A 435 0.21 25.76 -19.19
N PRO A 436 0.49 25.93 -20.51
CA PRO A 436 -0.46 25.60 -21.55
C PRO A 436 -0.78 24.11 -21.66
N SER A 437 0.11 23.24 -21.17
CA SER A 437 -0.11 21.79 -21.21
C SER A 437 -1.41 21.35 -20.50
N ARG A 438 -1.80 22.04 -19.43
CA ARG A 438 -3.05 21.78 -18.73
C ARG A 438 -4.26 22.04 -19.61
N THR A 439 -4.25 23.14 -20.37
CA THR A 439 -5.31 23.47 -21.32
C THR A 439 -5.38 22.43 -22.44
N PHE A 440 -4.24 22.07 -23.01
CA PHE A 440 -4.17 21.02 -24.04
C PHE A 440 -4.69 19.67 -23.51
N GLU A 441 -4.35 19.31 -22.29
CA GLU A 441 -4.83 18.08 -21.66
C GLU A 441 -6.37 18.09 -21.54
N ILE A 442 -6.93 19.16 -21.02
CA ILE A 442 -8.38 19.31 -20.83
C ILE A 442 -9.12 19.22 -22.18
N ASP A 443 -8.68 19.98 -23.17
CA ASP A 443 -9.33 20.03 -24.48
C ASP A 443 -9.25 18.71 -25.24
N ILE A 444 -8.08 18.06 -25.23
CA ILE A 444 -7.88 16.80 -25.92
C ILE A 444 -8.63 15.68 -25.22
N ASN A 445 -8.59 15.62 -23.87
CA ASN A 445 -9.34 14.62 -23.12
C ASN A 445 -10.86 14.79 -23.31
N ALA A 446 -11.38 16.01 -23.33
CA ALA A 446 -12.79 16.29 -23.63
C ALA A 446 -13.16 15.83 -25.04
N SER A 447 -12.29 16.07 -26.02
CA SER A 447 -12.50 15.62 -27.41
C SER A 447 -12.50 14.09 -27.51
N PHE A 448 -11.59 13.41 -26.82
CA PHE A 448 -11.58 11.94 -26.77
C PHE A 448 -12.80 11.37 -26.08
N ALA A 449 -13.26 11.96 -24.98
CA ALA A 449 -14.45 11.52 -24.27
C ALA A 449 -15.69 11.63 -25.18
N ARG A 450 -15.84 12.71 -25.94
CA ARG A 450 -16.91 12.87 -26.92
C ARG A 450 -16.82 11.86 -28.06
N THR A 451 -15.63 11.66 -28.61
CA THR A 451 -15.37 10.65 -29.66
C THR A 451 -15.73 9.27 -29.17
N ARG A 452 -15.30 8.89 -27.99
CA ARG A 452 -15.62 7.60 -27.36
C ARG A 452 -17.13 7.44 -27.14
N LYS A 453 -17.81 8.47 -26.66
CA LYS A 453 -19.28 8.47 -26.50
C LYS A 453 -19.98 8.21 -27.82
N THR A 454 -19.59 8.93 -28.87
CA THR A 454 -20.15 8.77 -30.25
C THR A 454 -19.98 7.34 -30.77
N ILE A 455 -18.79 6.74 -30.59
CA ILE A 455 -18.52 5.37 -30.99
C ILE A 455 -19.39 4.38 -30.21
N ILE A 456 -19.45 4.52 -28.89
CA ILE A 456 -20.26 3.65 -28.01
C ILE A 456 -21.74 3.73 -28.38
N GLU A 457 -22.28 4.92 -28.60
CA GLU A 457 -23.67 5.13 -29.00
C GLU A 457 -23.94 4.52 -30.37
N SER A 458 -23.06 4.72 -31.35
CA SER A 458 -23.17 4.11 -32.67
C SER A 458 -23.18 2.58 -32.61
N ILE A 459 -22.30 1.98 -31.82
CA ILE A 459 -22.23 0.52 -31.65
C ILE A 459 -23.44 -0.03 -30.87
N LYS A 460 -23.96 0.73 -29.90
CA LYS A 460 -25.20 0.33 -29.20
C LYS A 460 -26.41 0.35 -30.12
N MET A 461 -26.48 1.29 -31.07
CA MET A 461 -27.55 1.36 -32.05
C MET A 461 -27.43 0.26 -33.11
N ASP A 462 -26.23 0.00 -33.58
CA ASP A 462 -25.95 -1.00 -34.59
C ASP A 462 -24.61 -1.71 -34.27
N GLY A 463 -24.69 -2.89 -33.64
CA GLY A 463 -23.56 -3.76 -33.32
C GLY A 463 -23.08 -4.61 -34.53
N SER A 464 -23.45 -4.27 -35.75
CA SER A 464 -23.01 -4.97 -36.93
C SER A 464 -21.52 -4.81 -37.22
N ARG A 465 -20.94 -5.82 -37.89
CA ARG A 465 -19.54 -5.77 -38.34
C ARG A 465 -19.27 -4.58 -39.26
N GLU A 466 -20.25 -4.23 -40.04
CA GLU A 466 -20.17 -3.11 -40.99
C GLU A 466 -20.06 -1.77 -40.23
N ASN A 467 -20.83 -1.57 -39.18
CA ASN A 467 -20.77 -0.36 -38.36
C ASN A 467 -19.42 -0.24 -37.60
N TYR A 468 -18.87 -1.33 -37.08
CA TYR A 468 -17.51 -1.31 -36.50
C TYR A 468 -16.47 -0.84 -37.53
N LEU A 469 -16.49 -1.36 -38.76
CA LEU A 469 -15.57 -0.92 -39.80
C LEU A 469 -15.80 0.52 -40.23
N LYS A 470 -17.06 1.00 -40.25
CA LYS A 470 -17.38 2.41 -40.47
C LYS A 470 -16.78 3.30 -39.42
N MET A 471 -16.92 2.96 -38.14
CA MET A 471 -16.33 3.74 -37.02
C MET A 471 -14.80 3.71 -37.06
N PHE A 472 -14.21 2.57 -37.41
CA PHE A 472 -12.76 2.45 -37.58
C PHE A 472 -12.24 3.37 -38.70
N ASN A 473 -12.89 3.36 -39.85
CA ASN A 473 -12.51 4.22 -40.96
C ASN A 473 -12.68 5.71 -40.65
N TRP A 474 -13.74 6.05 -39.95
CA TRP A 474 -13.92 7.43 -39.46
C TRP A 474 -12.78 7.87 -38.52
N LEU A 475 -12.32 7.01 -37.63
CA LEU A 475 -11.15 7.29 -36.80
C LEU A 475 -9.86 7.39 -37.62
N LEU A 476 -9.68 6.54 -38.64
CA LEU A 476 -8.52 6.58 -39.50
C LEU A 476 -8.41 7.92 -40.27
N GLU A 477 -9.55 8.46 -40.75
CA GLU A 477 -9.57 9.80 -41.39
C GLU A 477 -9.09 10.88 -40.43
N ALA A 478 -9.53 10.83 -39.17
CA ALA A 478 -9.03 11.76 -38.15
C ALA A 478 -7.53 11.59 -37.88
N TYR A 479 -7.05 10.34 -37.79
CA TYR A 479 -5.63 10.06 -37.61
C TYR A 479 -4.76 10.51 -38.79
N ASP A 480 -5.26 10.37 -40.02
CA ASP A 480 -4.55 10.87 -41.20
C ASP A 480 -4.35 12.39 -41.18
N ILE A 481 -5.30 13.11 -40.62
CA ILE A 481 -5.19 14.58 -40.47
C ILE A 481 -4.15 14.93 -39.38
N VAL A 482 -4.19 14.24 -38.24
CA VAL A 482 -3.37 14.56 -37.07
C VAL A 482 -1.95 14.02 -37.22
N SER A 483 -1.80 12.78 -37.66
CA SER A 483 -0.52 12.08 -37.79
C SER A 483 -0.62 10.95 -38.82
N PRO A 484 -0.31 11.20 -40.09
CA PRO A 484 -0.34 10.16 -41.14
C PRO A 484 0.49 8.93 -40.79
N ARG A 485 1.64 9.14 -40.14
CA ARG A 485 2.51 8.03 -39.68
C ARG A 485 1.81 7.14 -38.65
N PHE A 486 1.03 7.72 -37.76
CA PHE A 486 0.24 6.95 -36.78
C PHE A 486 -0.92 6.21 -37.45
N ALA A 487 -1.61 6.85 -38.36
CA ALA A 487 -2.64 6.20 -39.18
C ALA A 487 -2.13 4.96 -39.92
N ASP A 488 -0.91 5.02 -40.49
CA ASP A 488 -0.27 3.88 -41.13
C ASP A 488 0.01 2.71 -40.19
N ILE A 489 0.31 3.00 -38.92
CA ILE A 489 0.46 1.96 -37.89
C ILE A 489 -0.91 1.33 -37.59
N VAL A 490 -1.93 2.16 -37.37
CA VAL A 490 -3.29 1.73 -36.99
C VAL A 490 -3.95 0.93 -38.12
N ARG A 491 -3.71 1.22 -39.41
CA ARG A 491 -4.18 0.42 -40.54
C ARG A 491 -3.75 -1.06 -40.50
N ARG A 492 -2.68 -1.37 -39.76
CA ARG A 492 -2.17 -2.73 -39.59
C ARG A 492 -2.76 -3.46 -38.38
N VAL A 493 -3.56 -2.79 -37.59
CA VAL A 493 -4.20 -3.34 -36.38
C VAL A 493 -5.58 -3.91 -36.73
N ASP A 494 -6.01 -4.93 -36.00
CA ASP A 494 -7.36 -5.46 -36.13
C ASP A 494 -8.39 -4.37 -35.75
N PRO A 495 -9.27 -3.97 -36.71
CA PRO A 495 -10.26 -2.90 -36.47
C PRO A 495 -11.16 -3.15 -35.25
N PHE A 496 -11.53 -4.41 -34.99
CA PHE A 496 -12.43 -4.75 -33.89
C PHE A 496 -11.72 -4.55 -32.53
N LYS A 497 -10.48 -5.00 -32.43
CA LYS A 497 -9.69 -4.81 -31.22
C LYS A 497 -9.41 -3.33 -30.95
N HIS A 498 -9.15 -2.56 -31.99
CA HIS A 498 -8.86 -1.14 -31.87
C HIS A 498 -10.08 -0.32 -31.38
N ILE A 499 -11.27 -0.67 -31.87
CA ILE A 499 -12.51 0.01 -31.44
C ILE A 499 -12.95 -0.42 -30.05
N GLN A 500 -12.61 -1.63 -29.60
CA GLN A 500 -12.96 -2.15 -28.28
C GLN A 500 -11.97 -1.73 -27.18
N SER A 501 -10.75 -1.34 -27.53
CA SER A 501 -9.74 -0.85 -26.60
C SER A 501 -9.96 0.61 -26.22
#